data_c02a0a8d1afeee92318867f052f33b0d
#
_entry.id   c02a0a8d1afeee92318867f052f33b0d
#
_cell.length_a   1.000
_cell.length_b   1.000
_cell.length_c   1.000
_cell.angle_alpha   90.00
_cell.angle_beta   90.00
_cell.angle_gamma   90.00
#
_symmetry.space_group_name_H-M   'P 1'
#
loop_
_entity.id
_entity.type
_entity.pdbx_description
1 polymer ?
#
loop_
_entity_poly.entity_id
_entity_poly.type
_entity_poly.pdbx_seq_one_letter_code
_entity_poly.pdbx_strand_id
1 'polypeptide(L)'
;PEHNIEQARKLLEQVRAGMKNYHFIEFMACPGGCVNGGGQPVQSSVNHSFYDIKKLRAQALYDQDKSMPLRKSHLNPVLQKCYEEFLGEPGSHKAHEILHTSYVKRGY
;
A
#
# COMPACT_ATOMS: atom_id res chain seq x y z
N PRO A 1 -4.04 -6.48 21.37
CA PRO A 1 -3.82 -6.56 19.93
C PRO A 1 -5.05 -7.21 19.32
N GLU A 2 -6.07 -6.40 19.15
CA GLU A 2 -7.30 -6.84 18.53
C GLU A 2 -7.03 -7.01 17.06
N HIS A 3 -7.30 -8.19 16.63
CA HIS A 3 -6.93 -8.77 15.37
C HIS A 3 -7.48 -7.96 14.19
N ASN A 4 -6.63 -7.64 13.26
CA ASN A 4 -6.96 -6.91 12.02
C ASN A 4 -8.20 -7.48 11.29
N ILE A 5 -8.47 -8.78 11.42
CA ILE A 5 -9.64 -9.46 10.83
C ILE A 5 -10.95 -8.99 11.47
N GLU A 6 -11.01 -8.83 12.79
CA GLU A 6 -12.24 -8.37 13.45
C GLU A 6 -12.54 -6.90 13.10
N GLN A 7 -11.53 -6.06 13.01
CA GLN A 7 -11.69 -4.69 12.55
C GLN A 7 -12.13 -4.64 11.08
N ALA A 8 -11.57 -5.50 10.23
CA ALA A 8 -11.98 -5.65 8.85
C ALA A 8 -13.48 -6.05 8.76
N ARG A 9 -13.92 -7.03 9.56
CA ARG A 9 -15.30 -7.45 9.62
C ARG A 9 -16.24 -6.30 10.02
N LYS A 10 -15.93 -5.59 11.10
CA LYS A 10 -16.70 -4.42 11.56
C LYS A 10 -16.80 -3.34 10.50
N LEU A 11 -15.70 -3.06 9.80
CA LEU A 11 -15.67 -2.07 8.72
C LEU A 11 -16.57 -2.50 7.55
N LEU A 12 -16.49 -3.76 7.13
CA LEU A 12 -17.31 -4.29 6.03
C LEU A 12 -18.81 -4.31 6.41
N GLU A 13 -19.16 -4.59 7.66
CA GLU A 13 -20.52 -4.49 8.15
C GLU A 13 -21.06 -3.05 8.08
N GLN A 14 -20.23 -2.05 8.44
CA GLN A 14 -20.58 -0.63 8.31
C GLN A 14 -20.78 -0.21 6.85
N VAL A 15 -19.95 -0.71 5.94
CA VAL A 15 -20.10 -0.47 4.49
C VAL A 15 -21.39 -1.10 3.98
N ARG A 16 -21.69 -2.34 4.34
CA ARG A 16 -22.96 -3.02 3.98
C ARG A 16 -24.19 -2.32 4.51
N ALA A 17 -24.10 -1.75 5.71
CA ALA A 17 -25.19 -0.97 6.31
C ALA A 17 -25.33 0.45 5.72
N GLY A 18 -24.50 0.83 4.75
CA GLY A 18 -24.51 2.17 4.16
C GLY A 18 -24.01 3.28 5.09
N MET A 19 -23.39 2.91 6.21
CA MET A 19 -22.86 3.87 7.21
C MET A 19 -21.52 4.48 6.76
N LYS A 20 -20.83 3.81 5.85
CA LYS A 20 -19.52 4.21 5.30
C LYS A 20 -19.52 4.03 3.78
N ASN A 21 -19.02 5.04 3.09
CA ASN A 21 -18.89 5.01 1.64
C ASN A 21 -17.42 5.23 1.26
N TYR A 22 -16.74 4.15 0.90
CA TYR A 22 -15.35 4.17 0.46
C TYR A 22 -15.26 3.71 -0.98
N HIS A 23 -14.41 4.36 -1.78
CA HIS A 23 -14.10 3.96 -3.14
C HIS A 23 -13.07 2.83 -3.20
N PHE A 24 -12.24 2.73 -2.17
CA PHE A 24 -11.20 1.72 -2.05
C PHE A 24 -10.92 1.43 -0.58
N ILE A 25 -10.71 0.17 -0.24
CA ILE A 25 -10.34 -0.29 1.10
C ILE A 25 -9.17 -1.25 0.96
N GLU A 26 -8.07 -0.94 1.64
CA GLU A 26 -6.90 -1.80 1.73
C GLU A 26 -6.75 -2.35 3.15
N PHE A 27 -6.56 -3.66 3.27
CA PHE A 27 -6.25 -4.33 4.53
C PHE A 27 -4.77 -4.67 4.59
N MET A 28 -4.09 -4.11 5.58
CA MET A 28 -2.67 -4.35 5.81
C MET A 28 -2.47 -5.27 7.02
N ALA A 29 -1.59 -6.27 6.88
CA ALA A 29 -1.29 -7.23 7.95
C ALA A 29 -0.47 -6.61 9.09
N CYS A 30 0.41 -5.66 8.77
CA CYS A 30 1.28 -5.02 9.77
C CYS A 30 0.52 -3.91 10.51
N PRO A 31 0.50 -3.92 11.86
CA PRO A 31 -0.06 -2.83 12.64
C PRO A 31 0.62 -1.48 12.32
N GLY A 32 -0.15 -0.51 11.87
CA GLY A 32 0.37 0.80 11.42
C GLY A 32 0.84 0.83 9.96
N GLY A 33 0.59 -0.23 9.20
CA GLY A 33 0.91 -0.32 7.78
C GLY A 33 2.38 -0.69 7.50
N CYS A 34 2.79 -0.59 6.24
CA CYS A 34 4.12 -1.01 5.78
C CYS A 34 5.28 -0.23 6.44
N VAL A 35 5.04 0.97 6.93
CA VAL A 35 6.05 1.77 7.67
C VAL A 35 6.46 1.14 9.00
N ASN A 36 5.72 0.14 9.48
CA ASN A 36 6.02 -0.63 10.68
C ASN A 36 6.26 -2.12 10.39
N GLY A 37 6.42 -2.48 9.13
CA GLY A 37 6.65 -3.86 8.71
C GLY A 37 8.09 -4.32 8.90
N GLY A 38 8.31 -5.61 8.58
CA GLY A 38 9.65 -6.20 8.59
C GLY A 38 10.59 -5.49 7.62
N GLY A 39 11.88 -5.43 7.96
CA GLY A 39 12.88 -4.71 7.17
C GLY A 39 13.02 -3.22 7.52
N GLN A 40 12.13 -2.65 8.32
CA GLN A 40 12.31 -1.30 8.83
C GLN A 40 13.42 -1.28 9.90
N PRO A 41 14.21 -0.18 9.99
CA PRO A 41 15.26 -0.07 10.99
C PRO A 41 14.73 -0.23 12.41
N VAL A 42 15.39 -1.09 13.18
CA VAL A 42 15.03 -1.32 14.59
C VAL A 42 15.32 -0.06 15.40
N GLN A 43 14.37 0.33 16.24
CA GLN A 43 14.50 1.47 17.13
C GLN A 43 14.60 0.98 18.57
N SER A 44 15.33 1.73 19.39
CA SER A 44 15.43 1.43 20.82
C SER A 44 14.09 1.63 21.53
N SER A 45 13.90 0.94 22.67
CA SER A 45 12.72 1.14 23.52
C SER A 45 12.61 2.59 24.02
N VAL A 46 13.73 3.24 24.22
CA VAL A 46 13.78 4.66 24.61
C VAL A 46 13.14 5.53 23.51
N ASN A 47 13.53 5.33 22.24
CA ASN A 47 12.94 6.07 21.14
C ASN A 47 11.43 5.83 21.03
N HIS A 48 10.99 4.59 21.21
CA HIS A 48 9.55 4.26 21.21
C HIS A 48 8.77 4.92 22.35
N SER A 49 9.41 5.23 23.48
CA SER A 49 8.76 5.90 24.60
C SER A 49 8.55 7.40 24.37
N PHE A 50 9.40 8.02 23.56
CA PHE A 50 9.35 9.48 23.33
C PHE A 50 8.75 9.86 21.98
N TYR A 51 8.76 8.95 20.99
CA TYR A 51 8.37 9.27 19.61
C TYR A 51 7.40 8.24 19.05
N ASP A 52 6.40 8.72 18.34
CA ASP A 52 5.60 7.87 17.46
C ASP A 52 6.40 7.59 16.17
N ILE A 53 7.19 6.53 16.21
CA ILE A 53 8.08 6.14 15.11
C ILE A 53 7.30 5.87 13.82
N LYS A 54 6.08 5.30 13.89
CA LYS A 54 5.25 5.02 12.73
C LYS A 54 4.84 6.33 12.05
N LYS A 55 4.39 7.29 12.85
CA LYS A 55 4.01 8.62 12.35
C LYS A 55 5.19 9.34 11.72
N LEU A 56 6.36 9.30 12.32
CA LEU A 56 7.57 9.93 11.77
C LEU A 56 7.97 9.30 10.44
N ARG A 57 7.93 7.97 10.32
CA ARG A 57 8.22 7.27 9.07
C ARG A 57 7.20 7.60 7.98
N ALA A 58 5.92 7.60 8.32
CA ALA A 58 4.87 7.98 7.39
C ALA A 58 5.04 9.43 6.93
N GLN A 59 5.33 10.32 7.86
CA GLN A 59 5.55 11.74 7.56
C GLN A 59 6.71 11.94 6.57
N ALA A 60 7.82 11.24 6.77
CA ALA A 60 8.97 11.33 5.86
C ALA A 60 8.60 10.94 4.42
N LEU A 61 7.78 9.90 4.25
CA LEU A 61 7.29 9.47 2.93
C LEU A 61 6.36 10.53 2.30
N TYR A 62 5.43 11.07 3.08
CA TYR A 62 4.52 12.11 2.61
C TYR A 62 5.24 13.40 2.23
N ASP A 63 6.26 13.79 3.02
CA ASP A 63 7.04 14.99 2.73
C ASP A 63 7.87 14.80 1.45
N GLN A 64 8.45 13.63 1.27
CA GLN A 64 9.15 13.30 0.03
C GLN A 64 8.20 13.32 -1.17
N ASP A 65 7.05 12.63 -1.09
CA ASP A 65 6.05 12.64 -2.16
C ASP A 65 5.61 14.07 -2.52
N LYS A 66 5.33 14.89 -1.49
CA LYS A 66 4.92 16.28 -1.67
C LYS A 66 5.99 17.14 -2.34
N SER A 67 7.26 16.84 -2.10
CA SER A 67 8.39 17.56 -2.68
C SER A 67 8.68 17.18 -4.14
N MET A 68 8.16 16.04 -4.61
CA MET A 68 8.43 15.56 -5.96
C MET A 68 7.65 16.35 -7.02
N PRO A 69 8.28 16.75 -8.12
CA PRO A 69 7.60 17.46 -9.21
C PRO A 69 6.63 16.57 -9.96
N LEU A 70 6.87 15.25 -9.98
CA LEU A 70 6.04 14.25 -10.65
C LEU A 70 5.43 13.32 -9.61
N ARG A 71 4.15 13.51 -9.28
CA ARG A 71 3.44 12.77 -8.24
C ARG A 71 2.46 11.71 -8.76
N LYS A 72 2.15 11.75 -10.03
CA LYS A 72 1.20 10.82 -10.66
C LYS A 72 1.94 9.88 -11.59
N SER A 73 1.90 8.59 -11.31
CA SER A 73 2.64 7.56 -12.07
C SER A 73 2.29 7.56 -13.56
N HIS A 74 1.03 7.76 -13.92
CA HIS A 74 0.60 7.79 -15.32
C HIS A 74 1.11 9.00 -16.11
N LEU A 75 1.62 10.03 -15.44
CA LEU A 75 2.29 11.17 -16.07
C LEU A 75 3.81 10.99 -16.16
N ASN A 76 4.34 9.87 -15.67
CA ASN A 76 5.76 9.59 -15.74
C ASN A 76 6.16 9.22 -17.18
N PRO A 77 7.02 10.01 -17.85
CA PRO A 77 7.40 9.77 -19.24
C PRO A 77 8.15 8.45 -19.43
N VAL A 78 8.88 7.99 -18.41
CA VAL A 78 9.56 6.68 -18.46
C VAL A 78 8.54 5.55 -18.44
N LEU A 79 7.49 5.67 -17.65
CA LEU A 79 6.41 4.70 -17.61
C LEU A 79 5.63 4.68 -18.93
N GLN A 80 5.29 5.85 -19.47
CA GLN A 80 4.61 5.96 -20.76
C GLN A 80 5.43 5.29 -21.86
N LYS A 81 6.72 5.57 -21.93
CA LYS A 81 7.63 4.92 -22.87
C LYS A 81 7.70 3.40 -22.70
N CYS A 82 7.71 2.91 -21.45
CA CYS A 82 7.67 1.48 -21.17
C CYS A 82 6.40 0.81 -21.70
N TYR A 83 5.26 1.47 -21.59
CA TYR A 83 4.02 0.97 -22.21
C TYR A 83 4.07 1.01 -23.73
N GLU A 84 4.50 2.11 -24.33
CA GLU A 84 4.59 2.25 -25.79
C GLU A 84 5.53 1.23 -26.43
N GLU A 85 6.70 1.00 -25.83
CA GLU A 85 7.75 0.16 -26.44
C GLU A 85 7.66 -1.32 -26.03
N PHE A 86 7.07 -1.62 -24.87
CA PHE A 86 7.16 -2.97 -24.30
C PHE A 86 5.82 -3.57 -23.87
N LEU A 87 5.03 -2.89 -23.05
CA LEU A 87 3.82 -3.45 -22.47
C LEU A 87 2.57 -3.30 -23.35
N GLY A 88 2.60 -2.38 -24.32
CA GLY A 88 1.43 -1.99 -25.10
C GLY A 88 0.56 -0.99 -24.31
N GLU A 89 -0.75 -1.08 -24.44
CA GLU A 89 -1.67 -0.23 -23.70
C GLU A 89 -1.88 -0.72 -22.25
N PRO A 90 -2.20 0.17 -21.29
CA PRO A 90 -2.64 -0.23 -19.96
C PRO A 90 -3.83 -1.19 -20.03
N GLY A 91 -3.71 -2.34 -19.39
CA GLY A 91 -4.73 -3.40 -19.46
C GLY A 91 -4.63 -4.32 -20.69
N SER A 92 -3.62 -4.17 -21.53
CA SER A 92 -3.34 -5.11 -22.61
C SER A 92 -3.05 -6.53 -22.09
N HIS A 93 -3.22 -7.53 -22.95
CA HIS A 93 -2.91 -8.93 -22.59
C HIS A 93 -1.47 -9.09 -22.06
N LYS A 94 -0.51 -8.48 -22.73
CA LYS A 94 0.89 -8.51 -22.33
C LYS A 94 1.14 -7.81 -20.99
N ALA A 95 0.48 -6.67 -20.74
CA ALA A 95 0.58 -6.01 -19.45
C ALA A 95 -0.01 -6.88 -18.33
N HIS A 96 -1.15 -7.54 -18.55
CA HIS A 96 -1.72 -8.48 -17.61
C HIS A 96 -0.80 -9.65 -17.32
N GLU A 97 -0.24 -10.28 -18.36
CA GLU A 97 0.66 -11.42 -18.21
C GLU A 97 1.92 -11.09 -17.38
N ILE A 98 2.49 -9.91 -17.60
CA ILE A 98 3.77 -9.51 -16.97
C ILE A 98 3.57 -8.88 -15.59
N LEU A 99 2.55 -8.03 -15.44
CA LEU A 99 2.38 -7.22 -14.22
C LEU A 99 1.49 -7.88 -13.18
N HIS A 100 0.70 -8.91 -13.54
CA HIS A 100 -0.18 -9.60 -12.60
C HIS A 100 0.42 -10.93 -12.17
N THR A 101 0.33 -11.20 -10.87
CA THR A 101 0.76 -12.47 -10.27
C THR A 101 -0.46 -13.34 -10.00
N SER A 102 -0.41 -14.60 -10.45
CA SER A 102 -1.39 -15.60 -10.06
C SER A 102 -0.92 -16.34 -8.81
N TYR A 103 -1.87 -16.65 -7.92
CA TYR A 103 -1.59 -17.38 -6.69
C TYR A 103 -2.10 -18.81 -6.82
N VAL A 104 -1.28 -19.76 -6.43
CA VAL A 104 -1.65 -21.18 -6.35
C VAL A 104 -1.68 -21.62 -4.89
N LYS A 105 -2.58 -22.54 -4.56
CA LYS A 105 -2.61 -23.15 -3.23
C LYS A 105 -1.29 -23.89 -3.00
N ARG A 106 -0.56 -23.51 -1.96
CA ARG A 106 0.64 -24.23 -1.53
C ARG A 106 0.21 -25.46 -0.74
N GLY A 107 0.72 -26.66 -1.12
CA GLY A 107 0.59 -27.85 -0.28
C GLY A 107 1.38 -27.66 1.01
N TYR A 108 0.82 -28.12 2.13
CA TYR A 108 1.52 -28.28 3.40
C TYR A 108 2.11 -29.68 3.44
#